data_6d171166a4af55d3dd3468ccc0dce6e2
#
_entry.id   6d171166a4af55d3dd3468ccc0dce6e2
#
_cell.length_a   1.000
_cell.length_b   1.000
_cell.length_c   1.000
_cell.angle_alpha   90.00
_cell.angle_beta   90.00
_cell.angle_gamma   90.00
#
_symmetry.space_group_name_H-M   'P 1'
#
loop_
_entity.id
_entity.type
_entity.pdbx_description
1 polymer ?
#
loop_
_entity_poly.entity_id
_entity_poly.type
_entity_poly.pdbx_seq_one_letter_code
_entity_poly.pdbx_strand_id
1 'polypeptide(L)'
;PIAHVNEDCTAILTKAQHTGGKVSRNTIREQLVYEIHDPTNYITPDVVVDLSNIQLEDVAENKVSLSGIKGKPRPEKLKLVMGQHEGYVTEQFFFFSYPYAYDKLQMFIKAVKETWAKLPVQIIESRFNIIGVNGLHEDAVDIPPAEELNQRSELGLRIALKHKDDRTGKTAIAGIVCLGLNGPPGVISVPGWGNMNRAMLSLWPTLIPRELITQEIKFVNV
;
A
#
# COMPACT_ATOMS: atom_id res chain seq x y z
N PRO A 1 21.09 5.58 -6.45
CA PRO A 1 22.34 5.08 -5.82
C PRO A 1 23.30 4.53 -6.86
N ILE A 2 24.60 4.47 -6.50
CA ILE A 2 25.67 3.85 -7.28
C ILE A 2 26.28 2.75 -6.41
N ALA A 3 26.53 1.58 -6.98
CA ALA A 3 27.22 0.49 -6.31
C ALA A 3 28.54 0.21 -7.02
N HIS A 4 29.64 0.22 -6.28
CA HIS A 4 30.95 -0.28 -6.70
C HIS A 4 31.11 -1.67 -6.09
N VAL A 5 30.95 -2.69 -6.91
CA VAL A 5 30.95 -4.10 -6.48
C VAL A 5 32.31 -4.72 -6.78
N ASN A 6 32.88 -5.42 -5.81
CA ASN A 6 34.12 -6.17 -5.92
C ASN A 6 33.86 -7.64 -6.27
N GLU A 7 34.87 -8.36 -6.71
CA GLU A 7 34.78 -9.79 -7.07
C GLU A 7 34.42 -10.70 -5.90
N ASP A 8 34.71 -10.28 -4.67
CA ASP A 8 34.37 -10.99 -3.43
C ASP A 8 32.93 -10.70 -2.94
N CYS A 9 32.10 -10.05 -3.77
CA CYS A 9 30.75 -9.63 -3.44
C CYS A 9 30.64 -8.57 -2.32
N THR A 10 31.73 -7.92 -1.95
CA THR A 10 31.67 -6.68 -1.16
C THR A 10 31.33 -5.49 -2.06
N ALA A 11 30.72 -4.45 -1.51
CA ALA A 11 30.39 -3.27 -2.28
C ALA A 11 30.51 -1.98 -1.48
N ILE A 12 30.77 -0.88 -2.20
CA ILE A 12 30.59 0.47 -1.68
C ILE A 12 29.37 1.08 -2.35
N LEU A 13 28.39 1.43 -1.56
CA LEU A 13 27.15 2.07 -1.99
C LEU A 13 27.25 3.59 -1.80
N THR A 14 26.95 4.34 -2.84
CA THR A 14 27.06 5.81 -2.84
C THR A 14 26.02 6.43 -3.76
N LYS A 15 26.12 7.71 -4.03
CA LYS A 15 25.28 8.47 -4.97
C LYS A 15 26.12 9.38 -5.86
N ALA A 16 25.53 9.85 -6.95
CA ALA A 16 26.16 10.86 -7.80
C ALA A 16 26.33 12.18 -7.03
N GLN A 17 27.39 12.90 -7.35
CA GLN A 17 27.65 14.23 -6.78
C GLN A 17 26.51 15.20 -7.15
N HIS A 18 26.25 16.16 -6.28
CA HIS A 18 25.24 17.22 -6.46
C HIS A 18 23.81 16.71 -6.65
N THR A 19 23.51 15.46 -6.27
CA THR A 19 22.14 14.94 -6.24
C THR A 19 21.56 14.99 -4.82
N GLY A 20 20.24 15.15 -4.73
CA GLY A 20 19.49 15.04 -3.46
C GLY A 20 19.54 13.62 -2.88
N GLY A 21 18.92 13.45 -1.73
CA GLY A 21 18.87 12.17 -1.03
C GLY A 21 20.09 11.91 -0.15
N LYS A 22 19.97 10.90 0.70
CA LYS A 22 20.99 10.49 1.67
C LYS A 22 21.28 9.00 1.53
N VAL A 23 22.56 8.64 1.43
CA VAL A 23 23.03 7.26 1.51
C VAL A 23 23.68 7.05 2.88
N SER A 24 23.08 6.19 3.69
CA SER A 24 23.54 5.83 5.03
C SER A 24 23.20 4.37 5.30
N ARG A 25 23.82 3.79 6.33
CA ARG A 25 23.50 2.44 6.80
C ARG A 25 21.99 2.24 6.99
N ASN A 26 21.28 3.23 7.54
CA ASN A 26 19.83 3.10 7.79
C ASN A 26 19.02 3.09 6.51
N THR A 27 19.31 4.00 5.55
CA THR A 27 18.59 4.04 4.27
C THR A 27 18.86 2.81 3.41
N ILE A 28 20.09 2.28 3.46
CA ILE A 28 20.42 1.04 2.76
C ILE A 28 19.71 -0.16 3.40
N ARG A 29 19.69 -0.25 4.73
CA ARG A 29 19.01 -1.34 5.43
C ARG A 29 17.51 -1.35 5.12
N GLU A 30 16.87 -0.19 5.12
CA GLU A 30 15.45 -0.06 4.78
C GLU A 30 15.17 -0.54 3.36
N GLN A 31 16.02 -0.17 2.40
CA GLN A 31 15.88 -0.61 1.02
C GLN A 31 16.15 -2.11 0.83
N LEU A 32 17.09 -2.68 1.55
CA LEU A 32 17.45 -4.11 1.45
C LEU A 32 16.38 -5.04 2.00
N VAL A 33 15.54 -4.57 2.92
CA VAL A 33 14.40 -5.36 3.43
C VAL A 33 13.07 -5.00 2.78
N TYR A 34 13.09 -4.03 1.87
CA TYR A 34 11.90 -3.60 1.16
C TYR A 34 11.39 -4.70 0.23
N GLU A 35 10.15 -5.16 0.49
CA GLU A 35 9.49 -6.26 -0.25
C GLU A 35 10.24 -7.61 -0.21
N ILE A 36 11.18 -7.78 0.70
CA ILE A 36 11.86 -9.07 0.92
C ILE A 36 11.14 -9.84 2.02
N HIS A 37 10.47 -10.93 1.63
CA HIS A 37 9.69 -11.74 2.56
C HIS A 37 10.58 -12.55 3.51
N ASP A 38 11.65 -13.17 2.98
CA ASP A 38 12.61 -13.96 3.74
C ASP A 38 14.05 -13.54 3.42
N PRO A 39 14.71 -12.75 4.29
CA PRO A 39 16.08 -12.31 4.07
C PRO A 39 17.11 -13.44 4.02
N THR A 40 16.81 -14.59 4.59
CA THR A 40 17.71 -15.74 4.57
C THR A 40 17.60 -16.56 3.29
N ASN A 41 16.55 -16.34 2.52
CA ASN A 41 16.23 -17.14 1.35
C ASN A 41 15.52 -16.31 0.27
N TYR A 42 16.14 -15.21 -0.13
CA TYR A 42 15.59 -14.34 -1.18
C TYR A 42 15.85 -14.94 -2.56
N ILE A 43 14.78 -15.45 -3.16
CA ILE A 43 14.84 -16.20 -4.40
C ILE A 43 14.88 -15.26 -5.60
N THR A 44 15.97 -15.32 -6.37
CA THR A 44 16.10 -14.69 -7.70
C THR A 44 16.20 -15.77 -8.78
N PRO A 45 16.09 -15.43 -10.07
CA PRO A 45 16.20 -16.41 -11.13
C PRO A 45 17.53 -17.18 -11.17
N ASP A 46 18.63 -16.55 -10.77
CA ASP A 46 19.98 -17.10 -10.96
C ASP A 46 20.65 -17.53 -9.67
N VAL A 47 20.20 -17.03 -8.54
CA VAL A 47 20.78 -17.34 -7.23
C VAL A 47 19.71 -17.18 -6.14
N VAL A 48 19.82 -17.94 -5.08
CA VAL A 48 19.08 -17.68 -3.83
C VAL A 48 19.99 -16.89 -2.93
N VAL A 49 19.63 -15.63 -2.63
CA VAL A 49 20.43 -14.72 -1.82
C VAL A 49 20.14 -14.91 -0.35
N ASP A 50 21.21 -14.98 0.45
CA ASP A 50 21.15 -15.03 1.90
C ASP A 50 21.76 -13.73 2.48
N LEU A 51 20.91 -12.92 3.09
CA LEU A 51 21.25 -11.64 3.71
C LEU A 51 21.40 -11.74 5.23
N SER A 52 21.35 -12.94 5.82
CA SER A 52 21.37 -13.12 7.29
C SER A 52 22.63 -12.58 7.97
N ASN A 53 23.75 -12.54 7.25
CA ASN A 53 25.03 -12.07 7.77
C ASN A 53 25.47 -10.72 7.19
N ILE A 54 24.54 -9.98 6.59
CA ILE A 54 24.87 -8.70 5.98
C ILE A 54 25.43 -7.71 7.00
N GLN A 55 26.49 -7.03 6.63
CA GLN A 55 27.11 -5.96 7.40
C GLN A 55 27.09 -4.67 6.60
N LEU A 56 26.68 -3.59 7.25
CA LEU A 56 26.62 -2.26 6.69
C LEU A 56 27.34 -1.29 7.60
N GLU A 57 28.27 -0.53 7.04
CA GLU A 57 29.05 0.45 7.79
C GLU A 57 29.11 1.78 7.02
N ASP A 58 28.83 2.89 7.70
CA ASP A 58 29.02 4.23 7.17
C ASP A 58 30.52 4.55 7.13
N VAL A 59 31.17 4.44 5.98
CA VAL A 59 32.63 4.64 5.83
C VAL A 59 32.98 6.09 5.51
N ALA A 60 32.05 6.87 4.96
CA ALA A 60 32.15 8.31 4.76
C ALA A 60 30.76 8.90 4.54
N GLU A 61 30.68 10.22 4.43
CA GLU A 61 29.41 10.89 4.07
C GLU A 61 28.87 10.34 2.74
N ASN A 62 27.64 9.87 2.74
CA ASN A 62 26.97 9.22 1.59
C ASN A 62 27.77 8.04 0.98
N LYS A 63 28.54 7.32 1.80
CA LYS A 63 29.23 6.09 1.42
C LYS A 63 29.03 5.01 2.47
N VAL A 64 28.51 3.90 2.06
CA VAL A 64 28.25 2.73 2.91
C VAL A 64 28.99 1.51 2.36
N SER A 65 29.79 0.89 3.20
CA SER A 65 30.37 -0.43 2.91
C SER A 65 29.32 -1.52 3.18
N LEU A 66 29.25 -2.47 2.26
CA LEU A 66 28.35 -3.62 2.33
C LEU A 66 29.16 -4.90 2.16
N SER A 67 28.93 -5.87 3.06
CA SER A 67 29.57 -7.20 3.01
C SER A 67 28.67 -8.27 3.62
N GLY A 68 29.09 -9.54 3.57
CA GLY A 68 28.41 -10.65 4.23
C GLY A 68 27.23 -11.25 3.46
N ILE A 69 26.96 -10.82 2.24
CA ILE A 69 25.97 -11.44 1.35
C ILE A 69 26.49 -12.78 0.88
N LYS A 70 25.64 -13.81 0.89
CA LYS A 70 25.96 -15.14 0.38
C LYS A 70 24.96 -15.58 -0.67
N GLY A 71 25.44 -16.37 -1.64
CA GLY A 71 24.63 -17.03 -2.65
C GLY A 71 24.50 -18.52 -2.38
N LYS A 72 23.28 -19.05 -2.53
CA LYS A 72 23.00 -20.49 -2.60
C LYS A 72 22.75 -20.86 -4.07
N PRO A 73 22.76 -22.14 -4.44
CA PRO A 73 22.49 -22.56 -5.83
C PRO A 73 21.19 -21.94 -6.35
N ARG A 74 21.16 -21.72 -7.68
CA ARG A 74 19.97 -21.22 -8.34
C ARG A 74 18.77 -22.14 -8.14
N PRO A 75 17.54 -21.62 -8.03
CA PRO A 75 16.36 -22.45 -7.85
C PRO A 75 16.04 -23.26 -9.13
N GLU A 76 15.50 -24.45 -8.95
CA GLU A 76 15.04 -25.30 -10.05
C GLU A 76 13.80 -24.74 -10.76
N LYS A 77 12.99 -23.97 -10.02
CA LYS A 77 11.74 -23.38 -10.50
C LYS A 77 11.83 -21.85 -10.48
N LEU A 78 11.09 -21.23 -11.37
CA LEU A 78 10.94 -19.78 -11.44
C LEU A 78 9.63 -19.34 -10.80
N LYS A 79 9.64 -18.18 -10.15
CA LYS A 79 8.44 -17.53 -9.62
C LYS A 79 7.67 -16.89 -10.78
N LEU A 80 6.41 -17.29 -10.93
CA LEU A 80 5.44 -16.63 -11.78
C LEU A 80 4.43 -15.90 -10.90
N VAL A 81 4.18 -14.64 -11.19
CA VAL A 81 3.14 -13.85 -10.51
C VAL A 81 1.95 -13.72 -11.46
N MET A 82 0.83 -14.26 -11.03
CA MET A 82 -0.44 -14.18 -11.77
C MET A 82 -1.34 -13.12 -11.13
N GLY A 83 -2.08 -12.40 -11.97
CA GLY A 83 -3.15 -11.50 -11.52
C GLY A 83 -4.51 -12.19 -11.63
N GLN A 84 -5.25 -12.26 -10.53
CA GLN A 84 -6.63 -12.76 -10.51
C GLN A 84 -7.59 -11.62 -10.24
N HIS A 85 -8.60 -11.47 -11.09
CA HIS A 85 -9.66 -10.47 -10.88
C HIS A 85 -10.60 -10.97 -9.78
N GLU A 86 -10.72 -10.20 -8.69
CA GLU A 86 -11.54 -10.55 -7.52
C GLU A 86 -12.77 -9.64 -7.32
N GLY A 87 -13.11 -8.85 -8.31
CA GLY A 87 -14.20 -7.90 -8.23
C GLY A 87 -13.71 -6.47 -8.30
N TYR A 88 -14.38 -5.59 -7.58
CA TYR A 88 -14.14 -4.15 -7.62
C TYR A 88 -14.05 -3.56 -6.23
N VAL A 89 -13.33 -2.45 -6.12
CA VAL A 89 -13.32 -1.57 -4.96
C VAL A 89 -13.80 -0.20 -5.39
N THR A 90 -14.78 0.33 -4.66
CA THR A 90 -15.23 1.72 -4.81
C THR A 90 -14.94 2.47 -3.52
N GLU A 91 -14.42 3.68 -3.65
CA GLU A 91 -14.06 4.52 -2.51
C GLU A 91 -14.77 5.87 -2.60
N GLN A 92 -15.08 6.45 -1.44
CA GLN A 92 -15.59 7.80 -1.32
C GLN A 92 -15.04 8.45 -0.06
N PHE A 93 -14.77 9.75 -0.14
CA PHE A 93 -14.25 10.55 0.98
C PHE A 93 -15.27 11.62 1.37
N PHE A 94 -15.42 11.79 2.70
CA PHE A 94 -16.20 12.85 3.31
C PHE A 94 -15.36 13.54 4.39
N PHE A 95 -15.63 14.81 4.62
CA PHE A 95 -14.99 15.57 5.69
C PHE A 95 -16.04 16.22 6.57
N PHE A 96 -15.72 16.32 7.84
CA PHE A 96 -16.61 16.79 8.91
C PHE A 96 -15.92 17.91 9.66
N SER A 97 -16.53 19.09 9.68
CA SER A 97 -15.96 20.26 10.34
C SER A 97 -16.36 20.33 11.81
N TYR A 98 -15.55 21.06 12.62
CA TYR A 98 -15.92 21.53 13.95
C TYR A 98 -17.28 22.28 13.94
N PRO A 99 -18.08 22.31 15.04
CA PRO A 99 -17.92 21.49 16.23
C PRO A 99 -18.52 20.10 16.07
N TYR A 100 -18.18 19.21 16.99
CA TYR A 100 -18.69 17.83 17.03
C TYR A 100 -18.35 16.98 15.78
N ALA A 101 -17.16 17.17 15.24
CA ALA A 101 -16.75 16.50 14.01
C ALA A 101 -16.87 14.95 14.10
N TYR A 102 -16.49 14.38 15.24
CA TYR A 102 -16.56 12.94 15.45
C TYR A 102 -17.99 12.42 15.59
N ASP A 103 -18.84 13.09 16.37
CA ASP A 103 -20.23 12.67 16.54
C ASP A 103 -20.99 12.74 15.21
N LYS A 104 -20.78 13.80 14.44
CA LYS A 104 -21.36 13.94 13.09
C LYS A 104 -20.89 12.81 12.16
N LEU A 105 -19.61 12.47 12.22
CA LEU A 105 -19.02 11.37 11.45
C LEU A 105 -19.67 10.03 11.84
N GLN A 106 -19.87 9.75 13.13
CA GLN A 106 -20.51 8.53 13.59
C GLN A 106 -22.01 8.47 13.17
N MET A 107 -22.72 9.58 13.27
CA MET A 107 -24.09 9.68 12.78
C MET A 107 -24.14 9.42 11.25
N PHE A 108 -23.18 9.94 10.51
CA PHE A 108 -23.09 9.74 9.07
C PHE A 108 -22.83 8.27 8.72
N ILE A 109 -21.90 7.60 9.39
CA ILE A 109 -21.63 6.16 9.21
C ILE A 109 -22.91 5.34 9.44
N LYS A 110 -23.65 5.66 10.51
CA LYS A 110 -24.93 5.00 10.81
C LYS A 110 -25.92 5.19 9.66
N ALA A 111 -26.11 6.41 9.20
CA ALA A 111 -27.00 6.73 8.08
C ALA A 111 -26.60 6.02 6.78
N VAL A 112 -25.29 5.93 6.50
CA VAL A 112 -24.75 5.19 5.34
C VAL A 112 -25.15 3.71 5.43
N LYS A 113 -24.91 3.06 6.57
CA LYS A 113 -25.24 1.64 6.75
C LYS A 113 -26.76 1.38 6.63
N GLU A 114 -27.59 2.24 7.20
CA GLU A 114 -29.04 2.16 7.08
C GLU A 114 -29.53 2.37 5.64
N THR A 115 -28.88 3.26 4.89
CA THR A 115 -29.19 3.51 3.47
C THR A 115 -28.85 2.28 2.64
N TRP A 116 -27.65 1.72 2.80
CA TRP A 116 -27.25 0.52 2.05
C TRP A 116 -28.11 -0.70 2.34
N ALA A 117 -28.59 -0.85 3.58
CA ALA A 117 -29.51 -1.94 3.94
C ALA A 117 -30.84 -1.89 3.17
N LYS A 118 -31.21 -0.73 2.61
CA LYS A 118 -32.45 -0.53 1.83
C LYS A 118 -32.22 -0.58 0.31
N LEU A 119 -30.95 -0.56 -0.12
CA LEU A 119 -30.61 -0.58 -1.54
C LEU A 119 -30.43 -2.03 -2.06
N PRO A 120 -30.72 -2.27 -3.34
CA PRO A 120 -30.48 -3.57 -3.98
C PRO A 120 -28.98 -3.73 -4.34
N VAL A 121 -28.10 -3.66 -3.35
CA VAL A 121 -26.65 -3.75 -3.51
C VAL A 121 -26.10 -4.93 -2.72
N GLN A 122 -25.12 -5.65 -3.34
CA GLN A 122 -24.42 -6.75 -2.70
C GLN A 122 -22.98 -6.31 -2.37
N ILE A 123 -22.81 -5.72 -1.18
CA ILE A 123 -21.52 -5.33 -0.65
C ILE A 123 -20.90 -6.56 0.03
N ILE A 124 -19.70 -6.97 -0.42
CA ILE A 124 -18.96 -8.09 0.18
C ILE A 124 -18.30 -7.65 1.48
N GLU A 125 -17.66 -6.50 1.45
CA GLU A 125 -16.95 -5.90 2.60
C GLU A 125 -17.07 -4.38 2.53
N SER A 126 -17.17 -3.74 3.69
CA SER A 126 -17.10 -2.28 3.77
C SER A 126 -16.15 -1.88 4.90
N ARG A 127 -15.34 -0.85 4.63
CA ARG A 127 -14.41 -0.26 5.60
C ARG A 127 -14.69 1.22 5.76
N PHE A 128 -14.58 1.68 7.01
CA PHE A 128 -14.77 3.04 7.43
C PHE A 128 -13.52 3.50 8.18
N ASN A 129 -12.62 4.18 7.49
CA ASN A 129 -11.37 4.65 8.08
C ASN A 129 -11.49 6.14 8.41
N ILE A 130 -11.19 6.52 9.65
CA ILE A 130 -11.25 7.91 10.10
C ILE A 130 -9.87 8.53 9.91
N ILE A 131 -9.77 9.42 8.92
CA ILE A 131 -8.54 10.16 8.61
C ILE A 131 -8.30 11.16 9.74
N GLY A 132 -7.08 11.15 10.26
CA GLY A 132 -6.70 11.91 11.46
C GLY A 132 -6.84 11.12 12.76
N VAL A 133 -7.31 9.86 12.70
CA VAL A 133 -7.44 8.94 13.85
C VAL A 133 -6.81 7.59 13.52
N ASN A 134 -7.51 6.76 12.74
CA ASN A 134 -7.10 5.39 12.44
C ASN A 134 -6.96 5.09 10.93
N GLY A 135 -6.85 6.13 10.11
CA GLY A 135 -6.79 5.98 8.64
C GLY A 135 -5.57 5.22 8.11
N LEU A 136 -4.48 5.14 8.90
CA LEU A 136 -3.26 4.40 8.54
C LEU A 136 -3.14 3.06 9.26
N HIS A 137 -3.52 3.01 10.52
CA HIS A 137 -3.24 1.87 11.39
C HIS A 137 -4.49 1.03 11.69
N GLU A 138 -5.65 1.45 11.22
CA GLU A 138 -6.95 0.78 11.43
C GLU A 138 -7.17 0.40 12.91
N ASP A 139 -7.35 -0.90 13.20
CA ASP A 139 -7.60 -1.41 14.55
C ASP A 139 -6.31 -1.58 15.41
N ALA A 140 -5.15 -1.24 14.85
CA ALA A 140 -3.88 -1.31 15.58
C ALA A 140 -3.63 -0.11 16.51
N VAL A 141 -4.50 0.89 16.50
CA VAL A 141 -4.44 2.07 17.38
C VAL A 141 -5.76 2.26 18.11
N ASP A 142 -5.65 2.67 19.36
CA ASP A 142 -6.81 3.06 20.16
C ASP A 142 -7.42 4.36 19.62
N ILE A 143 -8.73 4.39 19.54
CA ILE A 143 -9.46 5.61 19.16
C ILE A 143 -9.52 6.53 20.40
N PRO A 144 -9.03 7.78 20.31
CA PRO A 144 -9.15 8.76 21.40
C PRO A 144 -10.61 8.98 21.81
N PRO A 145 -10.85 9.47 23.04
CA PRO A 145 -12.22 9.78 23.51
C PRO A 145 -12.95 10.75 22.58
N ALA A 146 -14.27 10.57 22.46
CA ALA A 146 -15.12 11.39 21.60
C ALA A 146 -15.00 12.89 21.89
N GLU A 147 -14.86 13.25 23.18
CA GLU A 147 -14.69 14.61 23.65
C GLU A 147 -13.45 15.28 23.02
N GLU A 148 -12.34 14.54 22.95
CA GLU A 148 -11.10 15.04 22.30
C GLU A 148 -11.29 15.18 20.78
N LEU A 149 -11.87 14.15 20.15
CA LEU A 149 -12.05 14.15 18.70
C LEU A 149 -13.07 15.20 18.22
N ASN A 150 -14.05 15.52 19.04
CA ASN A 150 -15.03 16.57 18.77
C ASN A 150 -14.44 18.00 18.79
N GLN A 151 -13.23 18.17 19.36
CA GLN A 151 -12.50 19.43 19.37
C GLN A 151 -11.57 19.60 18.15
N ARG A 152 -11.43 18.58 17.34
CA ARG A 152 -10.65 18.70 16.09
C ARG A 152 -11.33 19.65 15.11
N SER A 153 -10.54 20.45 14.42
CA SER A 153 -11.04 21.38 13.40
C SER A 153 -11.79 20.66 12.28
N GLU A 154 -11.30 19.47 11.92
CA GLU A 154 -11.89 18.60 10.93
C GLU A 154 -11.48 17.14 11.15
N LEU A 155 -12.32 16.22 10.67
CA LEU A 155 -12.02 14.79 10.52
C LEU A 155 -12.43 14.33 9.12
N GLY A 156 -11.64 13.43 8.54
CA GLY A 156 -11.98 12.79 7.29
C GLY A 156 -12.55 11.38 7.50
N LEU A 157 -13.40 10.94 6.59
CA LEU A 157 -13.92 9.58 6.51
C LEU A 157 -13.66 9.02 5.13
N ARG A 158 -12.87 7.96 5.05
CA ARG A 158 -12.76 7.12 3.86
C ARG A 158 -13.74 5.97 3.99
N ILE A 159 -14.62 5.83 3.04
CA ILE A 159 -15.50 4.68 2.88
C ILE A 159 -14.99 3.86 1.71
N ALA A 160 -14.69 2.59 1.92
CA ALA A 160 -14.29 1.67 0.87
C ALA A 160 -15.22 0.46 0.83
N LEU A 161 -15.62 0.06 -0.38
CA LEU A 161 -16.53 -1.04 -0.64
C LEU A 161 -15.90 -2.06 -1.55
N LYS A 162 -15.93 -3.33 -1.15
CA LYS A 162 -15.62 -4.47 -2.02
C LYS A 162 -16.92 -5.06 -2.56
N HIS A 163 -17.00 -5.28 -3.87
CA HIS A 163 -18.18 -5.84 -4.54
C HIS A 163 -17.79 -6.57 -5.83
N LYS A 164 -18.74 -7.36 -6.39
CA LYS A 164 -18.44 -8.21 -7.57
C LYS A 164 -18.66 -7.53 -8.92
N ASP A 165 -19.49 -6.51 -9.00
CA ASP A 165 -19.91 -5.90 -10.25
C ASP A 165 -19.85 -4.36 -10.19
N ASP A 166 -19.58 -3.74 -11.34
CA ASP A 166 -19.42 -2.28 -11.47
C ASP A 166 -20.67 -1.50 -11.01
N ARG A 167 -21.86 -2.04 -11.20
CA ARG A 167 -23.12 -1.38 -10.87
C ARG A 167 -23.33 -1.23 -9.38
N THR A 168 -22.96 -2.25 -8.60
CA THR A 168 -23.11 -2.24 -7.13
C THR A 168 -22.39 -1.06 -6.51
N GLY A 169 -21.12 -0.81 -6.87
CA GLY A 169 -20.35 0.30 -6.33
C GLY A 169 -20.97 1.66 -6.67
N LYS A 170 -21.35 1.86 -7.93
CA LYS A 170 -22.02 3.09 -8.40
C LYS A 170 -23.33 3.35 -7.65
N THR A 171 -24.16 2.31 -7.50
CA THR A 171 -25.45 2.43 -6.80
C THR A 171 -25.27 2.72 -5.32
N ALA A 172 -24.31 2.05 -4.65
CA ALA A 172 -24.03 2.25 -3.24
C ALA A 172 -23.55 3.70 -2.97
N ILE A 173 -22.66 4.22 -3.80
CA ILE A 173 -22.16 5.61 -3.64
C ILE A 173 -23.24 6.64 -4.01
N ALA A 174 -23.97 6.45 -5.11
CA ALA A 174 -25.06 7.35 -5.48
C ALA A 174 -26.12 7.46 -4.37
N GLY A 175 -26.40 6.35 -3.66
CA GLY A 175 -27.34 6.32 -2.56
C GLY A 175 -26.92 7.12 -1.32
N ILE A 176 -25.63 7.38 -1.14
CA ILE A 176 -25.11 8.08 0.05
C ILE A 176 -24.59 9.50 -0.22
N VAL A 177 -24.34 9.86 -1.49
CA VAL A 177 -23.84 11.22 -1.84
C VAL A 177 -24.82 12.31 -1.39
N CYS A 178 -26.11 12.05 -1.47
CA CYS A 178 -27.14 12.99 -1.00
C CYS A 178 -27.05 13.29 0.53
N LEU A 179 -26.45 12.41 1.32
CA LEU A 179 -26.22 12.64 2.74
C LEU A 179 -25.22 13.80 3.00
N GLY A 180 -24.42 14.20 2.00
CA GLY A 180 -23.63 15.42 2.08
C GLY A 180 -24.47 16.70 2.14
N LEU A 181 -25.73 16.66 1.64
CA LEU A 181 -26.68 17.78 1.72
C LEU A 181 -27.73 17.59 2.82
N ASN A 182 -28.15 16.35 3.05
CA ASN A 182 -29.26 16.00 3.94
C ASN A 182 -28.81 15.36 5.25
N GLY A 183 -27.48 15.19 5.44
CA GLY A 183 -26.89 14.64 6.66
C GLY A 183 -26.56 15.69 7.71
N PRO A 184 -25.67 15.36 8.63
CA PRO A 184 -25.23 16.30 9.67
C PRO A 184 -24.66 17.60 9.04
N PRO A 185 -24.86 18.78 9.65
CA PRO A 185 -24.32 20.02 9.11
C PRO A 185 -22.79 20.05 9.15
N GLY A 186 -22.15 20.64 8.14
CA GLY A 186 -20.68 20.72 8.05
C GLY A 186 -20.02 19.45 7.52
N VAL A 187 -20.78 18.64 6.78
CA VAL A 187 -20.27 17.52 5.98
C VAL A 187 -20.04 17.97 4.55
N ILE A 188 -18.92 17.59 3.98
CA ILE A 188 -18.60 17.80 2.58
C ILE A 188 -18.02 16.53 1.95
N SER A 189 -18.46 16.19 0.75
CA SER A 189 -17.74 15.24 -0.11
C SER A 189 -16.80 16.00 -1.04
N VAL A 190 -15.60 15.47 -1.25
CA VAL A 190 -14.65 16.10 -2.19
C VAL A 190 -14.88 15.54 -3.58
N PRO A 191 -15.33 16.36 -4.55
CA PRO A 191 -15.49 15.93 -5.93
C PRO A 191 -14.16 15.42 -6.49
N GLY A 192 -14.17 14.24 -7.12
CA GLY A 192 -12.99 13.63 -7.72
C GLY A 192 -12.08 12.87 -6.72
N TRP A 193 -12.32 12.96 -5.42
CA TRP A 193 -11.66 12.14 -4.44
C TRP A 193 -12.53 10.92 -4.09
N GLY A 194 -12.09 9.78 -4.47
CA GLY A 194 -12.91 8.58 -4.43
C GLY A 194 -13.82 8.47 -5.66
N ASN A 195 -14.92 7.77 -5.55
CA ASN A 195 -15.86 7.45 -6.62
C ASN A 195 -15.19 6.77 -7.84
N MET A 196 -14.04 6.17 -7.63
CA MET A 196 -13.36 5.37 -8.63
C MET A 196 -13.66 3.90 -8.36
N ASN A 197 -14.48 3.35 -9.23
CA ASN A 197 -14.70 1.92 -9.27
C ASN A 197 -13.48 1.28 -9.95
N ARG A 198 -12.62 0.66 -9.16
CA ARG A 198 -11.37 0.05 -9.63
C ARG A 198 -11.48 -1.46 -9.59
N ALA A 199 -11.06 -2.11 -10.68
CA ALA A 199 -10.87 -3.56 -10.67
C ALA A 199 -9.85 -3.95 -9.58
N MET A 200 -10.21 -4.94 -8.78
CA MET A 200 -9.33 -5.50 -7.75
C MET A 200 -8.63 -6.72 -8.32
N LEU A 201 -7.31 -6.65 -8.37
CA LEU A 201 -6.45 -7.74 -8.79
C LEU A 201 -5.68 -8.27 -7.59
N SER A 202 -5.86 -9.55 -7.28
CA SER A 202 -5.01 -10.26 -6.32
C SER A 202 -3.80 -10.85 -7.01
N LEU A 203 -2.65 -10.75 -6.37
CA LEU A 203 -1.43 -11.37 -6.85
C LEU A 203 -1.32 -12.79 -6.31
N TRP A 204 -1.25 -13.76 -7.21
CA TRP A 204 -1.09 -15.17 -6.89
C TRP A 204 0.28 -15.66 -7.37
N PRO A 205 1.30 -15.68 -6.49
CA PRO A 205 2.60 -16.21 -6.83
C PRO A 205 2.52 -17.75 -6.92
N THR A 206 3.11 -18.31 -7.96
CA THR A 206 3.29 -19.73 -8.14
C THR A 206 4.69 -20.04 -8.63
N LEU A 207 5.06 -21.30 -8.65
CA LEU A 207 6.35 -21.77 -9.18
C LEU A 207 6.13 -22.59 -10.44
N ILE A 208 6.87 -22.26 -11.48
CA ILE A 208 6.85 -23.00 -12.74
C ILE A 208 8.22 -23.62 -13.04
N PRO A 209 8.28 -24.76 -13.73
CA PRO A 209 9.53 -25.33 -14.22
C PRO A 209 10.29 -24.33 -15.09
N ARG A 210 11.60 -24.23 -14.89
CA ARG A 210 12.47 -23.26 -15.61
C ARG A 210 12.46 -23.50 -17.12
N GLU A 211 12.38 -24.74 -17.54
CA GLU A 211 12.38 -25.16 -18.95
C GLU A 211 11.16 -24.67 -19.76
N LEU A 212 10.12 -24.19 -19.08
CA LEU A 212 8.96 -23.57 -19.73
C LEU A 212 9.24 -22.12 -20.19
N ILE A 213 10.36 -21.53 -19.78
CA ILE A 213 10.71 -20.14 -20.09
C ILE A 213 11.91 -20.11 -21.03
N THR A 214 11.72 -19.59 -22.23
CA THR A 214 12.79 -19.30 -23.16
C THR A 214 13.23 -17.85 -22.96
N GLN A 215 14.51 -17.62 -22.66
CA GLN A 215 15.09 -16.30 -22.55
C GLN A 215 15.58 -15.82 -23.91
N GLU A 216 15.22 -14.62 -24.29
CA GLU A 216 15.70 -13.96 -25.50
C GLU A 216 16.33 -12.61 -25.14
N ILE A 217 17.58 -12.38 -25.61
CA ILE A 217 18.28 -11.10 -25.41
C ILE A 217 18.27 -10.36 -26.75
N LYS A 218 17.71 -9.15 -26.75
CA LYS A 218 17.72 -8.25 -27.90
C LYS A 218 18.58 -7.04 -27.60
N PHE A 219 19.55 -6.78 -28.47
CA PHE A 219 20.34 -5.54 -28.44
C PHE A 219 19.62 -4.47 -29.25
N VAL A 220 19.46 -3.30 -28.68
CA VAL A 220 18.90 -2.12 -29.35
C VAL A 220 20.01 -1.09 -29.43
N ASN A 221 20.38 -0.72 -30.63
CA ASN A 221 21.33 0.41 -30.85
C ASN A 221 20.53 1.72 -30.61
N VAL A 222 21.08 2.57 -29.75
CA VAL A 222 20.52 3.89 -29.40
C VAL A 222 21.32 4.96 -30.13
#